data_9e060e7ac513aedfaba316ece355e1b6
#
_entry.id   9e060e7ac513aedfaba316ece355e1b6
#
_cell.length_a   1.000
_cell.length_b   1.000
_cell.length_c   1.000
_cell.angle_alpha   90.00
_cell.angle_beta   90.00
_cell.angle_gamma   90.00
#
_symmetry.space_group_name_H-M   'P 1'
#
loop_
_entity.id
_entity.type
_entity.pdbx_description
1 polymer ?
#
loop_
_entity_poly.entity_id
_entity_poly.type
_entity_poly.pdbx_seq_one_letter_code
_entity_poly.pdbx_strand_id
1 'polypeptide(L)' 'MKKLLQAYTVEQVAEMLHVGRDKIYYLLRTGQLRSIKIGKLRRITEQHLAAFIAFREDAADAS' A
#
# COMPACT_ATOMS: atom_id res chain seq x y z
N MET A 1 15.04 9.43 18.20
CA MET A 1 14.57 9.80 17.56
C MET A 1 13.44 9.36 17.14
N LYS A 2 12.79 9.67 16.67
CA LYS A 2 11.78 9.36 16.35
C LYS A 2 11.59 8.96 15.13
N LYS A 3 10.83 8.11 14.93
CA LYS A 3 10.67 7.61 13.74
C LYS A 3 9.87 8.50 12.93
N LEU A 4 10.26 8.78 11.79
CA LEU A 4 9.55 9.63 10.88
C LEU A 4 8.60 8.81 10.05
N LEU A 5 8.08 9.41 8.99
CA LEU A 5 7.22 8.70 8.09
C LEU A 5 7.93 7.52 7.46
N GLN A 6 7.24 6.42 7.38
CA GLN A 6 7.70 5.27 6.64
C GLN A 6 7.03 5.27 5.28
N ALA A 7 7.82 5.09 4.26
CA ALA A 7 7.31 5.02 2.89
C ALA A 7 8.00 3.87 2.18
N TYR A 8 7.21 3.13 1.40
CA TYR A 8 7.69 1.91 0.77
C TYR A 8 7.54 1.99 -0.73
N THR A 9 8.40 1.27 -1.43
CA THR A 9 8.26 1.14 -2.87
C THR A 9 7.19 0.10 -3.18
N VAL A 10 6.78 0.06 -4.46
CA VAL A 10 5.83 -0.95 -4.90
C VAL A 10 6.41 -2.34 -4.66
N GLU A 11 7.68 -2.52 -4.97
CA GLU A 11 8.31 -3.82 -4.79
C GLU A 11 8.33 -4.24 -3.33
N GLN A 12 8.60 -3.29 -2.43
CA GLN A 12 8.62 -3.61 -1.02
C GLN A 12 7.23 -4.02 -0.53
N VAL A 13 6.20 -3.30 -0.97
CA VAL A 13 4.86 -3.63 -0.55
C VAL A 13 4.43 -4.98 -1.09
N ALA A 14 4.79 -5.27 -2.34
CA ALA A 14 4.46 -6.57 -2.93
C ALA A 14 5.07 -7.70 -2.11
N GLU A 15 6.30 -7.51 -1.68
CA GLU A 15 6.98 -8.52 -0.89
C GLU A 15 6.35 -8.64 0.49
N MET A 16 6.03 -7.52 1.10
CA MET A 16 5.42 -7.53 2.42
C MET A 16 4.08 -8.25 2.44
N LEU A 17 3.32 -8.10 1.36
CA LEU A 17 2.00 -8.72 1.27
C LEU A 17 2.04 -10.08 0.56
N HIS A 18 3.20 -10.48 0.09
CA HIS A 18 3.37 -11.76 -0.61
C HIS A 18 2.52 -11.84 -1.86
N VAL A 19 2.49 -10.78 -2.63
CA VAL A 19 1.79 -10.76 -3.91
C VAL A 19 2.72 -10.22 -4.96
N GLY A 20 2.35 -10.37 -6.22
CA GLY A 20 3.17 -9.86 -7.30
C GLY A 20 3.05 -8.37 -7.45
N ARG A 21 4.05 -7.75 -8.08
CA ARG A 21 4.04 -6.31 -8.31
C ARG A 21 2.84 -5.90 -9.15
N ASP A 22 2.46 -6.74 -10.10
CA ASP A 22 1.32 -6.43 -10.96
C ASP A 22 0.06 -6.21 -10.14
N LYS A 23 -0.10 -6.99 -9.08
CA LYS A 23 -1.24 -6.85 -8.21
C LYS A 23 -1.23 -5.48 -7.53
N ILE A 24 -0.05 -5.05 -7.07
CA ILE A 24 0.05 -3.76 -6.41
C ILE A 24 -0.26 -2.64 -7.39
N TYR A 25 0.27 -2.72 -8.62
CA TYR A 25 -0.03 -1.70 -9.61
C TYR A 25 -1.52 -1.65 -9.93
N TYR A 26 -2.15 -2.80 -9.99
CA TYR A 26 -3.59 -2.86 -10.20
C TYR A 26 -4.34 -2.16 -9.08
N LEU A 27 -3.95 -2.43 -7.83
CA LEU A 27 -4.61 -1.82 -6.69
C LEU A 27 -4.43 -0.31 -6.68
N LEU A 28 -3.26 0.15 -7.08
CA LEU A 28 -3.00 1.58 -7.17
C LEU A 28 -3.83 2.22 -8.27
N ARG A 29 -3.89 1.56 -9.43
CA ARG A 29 -4.61 2.11 -10.57
C ARG A 29 -6.10 2.21 -10.30
N THR A 30 -6.65 1.26 -9.58
CA THR A 30 -8.08 1.25 -9.32
C THR A 30 -8.46 2.05 -8.07
N GLY A 31 -7.46 2.61 -7.38
CA GLY A 31 -7.73 3.43 -6.22
C GLY A 31 -7.95 2.64 -4.93
N GLN A 32 -7.79 1.33 -4.97
CA GLN A 32 -7.97 0.53 -3.77
C GLN A 32 -6.82 0.71 -2.80
N LEU A 33 -5.63 0.98 -3.30
CA LEU A 33 -4.47 1.25 -2.48
C LEU A 33 -3.97 2.63 -2.84
N ARG A 34 -3.74 3.46 -1.85
CA ARG A 34 -3.33 4.82 -2.09
C ARG A 34 -1.82 4.97 -2.01
N SER A 35 -1.34 6.02 -2.61
CA SER A 35 0.09 6.30 -2.62
C SER A 35 0.29 7.80 -2.76
N ILE A 36 1.53 8.23 -2.57
CA ILE A 36 1.89 9.61 -2.82
C ILE A 36 2.96 9.62 -3.90
N LYS A 37 3.06 10.75 -4.55
CA LYS A 37 4.03 10.93 -5.60
C LYS A 37 5.04 11.96 -5.15
N ILE A 38 6.30 11.60 -5.18
CA ILE A 38 7.38 12.50 -4.81
C ILE A 38 8.25 12.65 -6.04
N GLY A 39 8.08 13.78 -6.74
CA GLY A 39 8.74 13.93 -8.02
C GLY A 39 8.24 12.88 -8.98
N LYS A 40 9.14 12.04 -9.46
CA LYS A 40 8.78 10.96 -10.36
C LYS A 40 8.59 9.64 -9.64
N LEU A 41 8.79 9.64 -8.34
CA LEU A 41 8.73 8.41 -7.56
C LEU A 41 7.38 8.27 -6.91
N ARG A 42 6.89 7.04 -6.85
CA ARG A 42 5.65 6.74 -6.17
C ARG A 42 5.97 5.95 -4.92
N ARG A 43 5.38 6.37 -3.81
CA ARG A 43 5.63 5.72 -2.53
C ARG A 43 4.31 5.45 -1.83
N ILE A 44 4.27 4.34 -1.12
CA ILE A 44 3.10 3.94 -0.35
C ILE A 44 3.48 4.08 1.11
N THR A 45 2.79 4.95 1.82
CA THR A 45 3.12 5.19 3.22
C THR A 45 2.58 4.07 4.09
N GLU A 46 3.10 4.02 5.29
CA GLU A 46 2.63 3.06 6.27
C GLU A 46 1.14 3.24 6.54
N GLN A 47 0.68 4.48 6.55
CA GLN A 47 -0.73 4.76 6.76
C GLN A 47 -1.59 4.23 5.61
N HIS A 48 -1.10 4.36 4.39
CA HIS A 48 -1.82 3.83 3.25
C HIS A 48 -1.96 2.32 3.35
N LEU A 49 -0.90 1.67 3.77
CA LEU A 49 -0.92 0.22 3.93
C LEU A 49 -1.87 -0.20 5.03
N ALA A 50 -1.81 0.49 6.16
CA ALA A 50 -2.67 0.15 7.28
C ALA A 50 -4.14 0.31 6.91
N ALA A 51 -4.46 1.38 6.21
CA ALA A 51 -5.84 1.61 5.79
C ALA A 51 -6.31 0.53 4.81
N PHE A 52 -5.44 0.15 3.89
CA PHE A 52 -5.78 -0.88 2.92
C PHE A 52 -6.06 -2.22 3.60
N ILE A 53 -5.19 -2.59 4.53
CA ILE A 53 -5.34 -3.86 5.22
C ILE A 53 -6.59 -3.86 6.10
N ALA A 54 -6.84 -2.76 6.79
CA ALA A 54 -8.02 -2.66 7.64
C ALA A 54 -9.29 -2.79 6.83
N PHE A 55 -9.31 -2.16 5.67
CA PHE A 55 -10.47 -2.24 4.80
C PHE A 55 -10.70 -3.66 4.32
N ARG A 56 -9.62 -4.36 3.98
CA ARG A 56 -9.73 -5.73 3.52
C ARG A 56 -10.23 -6.65 4.63
N GLU A 57 -9.77 -6.42 5.85
CA GLU A 57 -10.23 -7.23 6.97
C GLU A 57 -11.69 -7.02 7.23
N ASP A 58 -12.14 -5.77 7.15
CA ASP A 58 -13.56 -5.47 7.33
C ASP A 58 -14.40 -6.16 6.26
N ALA A 59 -13.93 -6.13 5.03
CA ALA A 59 -14.64 -6.75 3.93
C ALA A 59 -14.71 -8.26 4.13
N ALA A 60 -13.62 -8.85 4.59
CA ALA A 60 -13.60 -10.29 4.85
C ALA A 60 -14.56 -10.67 5.96
N ASP A 61 -14.61 -9.85 6.99
CA ASP A 61 -15.51 -10.11 8.10
C ASP A 61 -16.96 -9.98 7.67
N ALA A 62 -17.23 -9.07 6.77
CA ALA A 62 -18.58 -8.82 6.32
C ALA A 62 -19.11 -9.91 5.41
N SER A 63 -18.21 -10.68 4.81
CA SER A 63 -18.66 -11.74 3.89
C SER A 63 -18.93 -13.08 4.61
#